data_588717eb9c62c51e31cae6fd0d1950f2
#
_entry.id   588717eb9c62c51e31cae6fd0d1950f2
#
_cell.length_a   1.000
_cell.length_b   1.000
_cell.length_c   1.000
_cell.angle_alpha   90.00
_cell.angle_beta   90.00
_cell.angle_gamma   90.00
#
_symmetry.space_group_name_H-M   'P 1'
#
loop_
_entity.id
_entity.type
_entity.pdbx_description
1 polymer ?
#
loop_
_entity_poly.entity_id
_entity_poly.type
_entity_poly.pdbx_seq_one_letter_code
_entity_poly.pdbx_strand_id
1 'polypeptide(L)'
;MNPMQMKWLISIVSRGKGEELAKLYAKSQIGAHLIVQGRGTASSDILPYLGLGSPEKDILLSLSPADLLAHKLPRLRELPVFSRAGHGIAFTIPLSGISLAAVRSIQADILLPDYSKEEPVMSQEITHDLIIAVVDDDNTDIVFDAAKAAGCRGGTIARAREVFPQEARKIFGITIQPEKDLVMILVPRADKQAILKAICNKILAETGEHGLVFSLPVSDVVGLKKPTPTEI
;
A
#
# COMPACT_ATOMS: atom_id res chain seq x y z
N MET A 1 -17.05 -10.25 -24.80
CA MET A 1 -15.71 -10.28 -24.16
C MET A 1 -15.83 -9.44 -22.91
N ASN A 2 -15.73 -10.03 -21.73
CA ASN A 2 -15.62 -9.23 -20.50
C ASN A 2 -14.35 -8.37 -20.60
N PRO A 3 -14.43 -7.07 -20.31
CA PRO A 3 -13.25 -6.23 -20.31
C PRO A 3 -12.25 -6.79 -19.28
N MET A 4 -11.00 -6.98 -19.71
CA MET A 4 -9.93 -7.49 -18.84
C MET A 4 -9.83 -6.58 -17.61
N GLN A 5 -10.22 -7.07 -16.45
CA GLN A 5 -10.11 -6.33 -15.20
C GLN A 5 -8.65 -6.28 -14.77
N MET A 6 -8.12 -5.08 -14.61
CA MET A 6 -6.76 -4.86 -14.11
C MET A 6 -6.79 -4.57 -12.61
N LYS A 7 -5.77 -5.03 -11.91
CA LYS A 7 -5.53 -4.73 -10.49
C LYS A 7 -4.17 -4.09 -10.29
N TRP A 8 -4.09 -3.25 -9.30
CA TRP A 8 -2.85 -2.70 -8.79
C TRP A 8 -2.38 -3.56 -7.62
N LEU A 9 -1.25 -4.24 -7.79
CA LEU A 9 -0.61 -5.02 -6.73
C LEU A 9 0.40 -4.11 -6.03
N ILE A 10 0.15 -3.82 -4.78
CA ILE A 10 1.01 -3.04 -3.90
C ILE A 10 1.69 -3.98 -2.92
N SER A 11 3.03 -3.96 -2.89
CA SER A 11 3.82 -4.79 -1.98
C SER A 11 4.76 -3.91 -1.17
N ILE A 12 4.65 -3.96 0.15
CA ILE A 12 5.47 -3.19 1.09
C ILE A 12 6.42 -4.17 1.76
N VAL A 13 7.71 -4.01 1.51
CA VAL A 13 8.77 -4.91 1.97
C VAL A 13 9.92 -4.14 2.60
N SER A 14 10.84 -4.81 3.27
CA SER A 14 12.03 -4.17 3.82
C SER A 14 12.88 -3.54 2.72
N ARG A 15 13.54 -2.42 3.04
CA ARG A 15 14.42 -1.69 2.13
C ARG A 15 15.42 -2.64 1.45
N GLY A 16 15.64 -2.45 0.14
CA GLY A 16 16.52 -3.26 -0.70
C GLY A 16 15.89 -4.58 -1.19
N LYS A 17 14.66 -4.93 -0.74
CA LYS A 17 13.95 -6.12 -1.22
C LYS A 17 12.98 -5.85 -2.37
N GLY A 18 12.70 -4.59 -2.67
CA GLY A 18 11.78 -4.20 -3.74
C GLY A 18 12.23 -4.66 -5.12
N GLU A 19 13.52 -4.47 -5.47
CA GLU A 19 14.06 -4.89 -6.76
C GLU A 19 14.08 -6.42 -6.93
N GLU A 20 14.45 -7.16 -5.87
CA GLU A 20 14.44 -8.62 -5.86
C GLU A 20 13.03 -9.15 -6.13
N LEU A 21 12.04 -8.55 -5.44
CA LEU A 21 10.64 -8.89 -5.60
C LEU A 21 10.11 -8.51 -7.00
N ALA A 22 10.50 -7.35 -7.54
CA ALA A 22 10.13 -6.93 -8.89
C ALA A 22 10.65 -7.91 -9.95
N LYS A 23 11.90 -8.38 -9.84
CA LYS A 23 12.47 -9.40 -10.72
C LYS A 23 11.69 -10.73 -10.64
N LEU A 24 11.24 -11.11 -9.45
CA LEU A 24 10.42 -12.30 -9.25
C LEU A 24 9.02 -12.13 -9.86
N TYR A 25 8.42 -10.96 -9.71
CA TYR A 25 7.14 -10.61 -10.32
C TYR A 25 7.23 -10.63 -11.84
N ALA A 26 8.27 -10.04 -12.43
CA ALA A 26 8.51 -10.07 -13.87
C ALA A 26 8.61 -11.51 -14.41
N LYS A 27 9.34 -12.42 -13.72
CA LYS A 27 9.39 -13.83 -14.05
C LYS A 27 8.02 -14.51 -13.94
N SER A 28 7.14 -13.99 -13.13
CA SER A 28 5.76 -14.46 -12.96
C SER A 28 4.77 -13.76 -13.89
N GLN A 29 5.27 -12.96 -14.83
CA GLN A 29 4.48 -12.22 -15.83
C GLN A 29 3.60 -11.09 -15.21
N ILE A 30 3.87 -10.69 -13.97
CA ILE A 30 3.30 -9.49 -13.38
C ILE A 30 4.13 -8.32 -13.90
N GLY A 31 3.49 -7.31 -14.50
CA GLY A 31 4.17 -6.24 -15.24
C GLY A 31 4.17 -4.88 -14.57
N ALA A 32 4.80 -3.91 -15.24
CA ALA A 32 4.81 -2.48 -14.90
C ALA A 32 5.17 -2.19 -13.43
N HIS A 33 6.46 -2.23 -13.11
CA HIS A 33 6.96 -2.09 -11.73
C HIS A 33 7.48 -0.68 -11.45
N LEU A 34 7.01 -0.09 -10.34
CA LEU A 34 7.55 1.16 -9.78
C LEU A 34 7.92 0.91 -8.32
N ILE A 35 9.04 1.45 -7.88
CA ILE A 35 9.46 1.38 -6.48
C ILE A 35 9.42 2.79 -5.89
N VAL A 36 8.67 2.94 -4.80
CA VAL A 36 8.61 4.15 -3.99
C VAL A 36 9.22 3.84 -2.63
N GLN A 37 9.95 4.81 -2.10
CA GLN A 37 10.54 4.66 -0.77
C GLN A 37 9.54 5.07 0.31
N GLY A 38 9.50 4.31 1.40
CA GLY A 38 8.61 4.56 2.50
C GLY A 38 9.22 4.18 3.85
N ARG A 39 8.47 4.42 4.91
CA ARG A 39 8.83 4.08 6.28
C ARG A 39 7.67 3.36 6.95
N GLY A 40 7.94 2.20 7.54
CA GLY A 40 6.97 1.44 8.32
C GLY A 40 6.92 1.92 9.77
N THR A 41 5.73 1.91 10.36
CA THR A 41 5.49 2.35 11.74
C THR A 41 4.95 1.24 12.65
N ALA A 42 4.84 0.02 12.13
CA ALA A 42 4.32 -1.14 12.86
C ALA A 42 5.35 -1.82 13.78
N SER A 43 6.55 -1.27 13.93
CA SER A 43 7.58 -1.82 14.83
C SER A 43 7.26 -1.44 16.28
N SER A 44 7.41 -2.39 17.21
CA SER A 44 7.49 -2.05 18.63
C SER A 44 8.65 -1.07 18.84
N ASP A 45 8.48 -0.09 19.72
CA ASP A 45 9.47 0.96 20.02
C ASP A 45 10.84 0.41 20.48
N ILE A 46 10.92 -0.89 20.76
CA ILE A 46 12.11 -1.59 21.28
C ILE A 46 13.01 -2.15 20.16
N LEU A 47 12.43 -2.56 19.01
CA LEU A 47 13.20 -3.20 17.93
C LEU A 47 14.28 -2.32 17.30
N PRO A 48 14.07 -1.01 17.07
CA PRO A 48 15.11 -0.10 16.58
C PRO A 48 16.29 0.04 17.55
N TYR A 49 16.03 0.04 18.87
CA TYR A 49 17.08 0.10 19.91
C TYR A 49 17.94 -1.15 19.95
N LEU A 50 17.41 -2.29 19.52
CA LEU A 50 18.13 -3.57 19.45
C LEU A 50 18.81 -3.80 18.09
N GLY A 51 18.74 -2.85 17.17
CA GLY A 51 19.26 -3.00 15.80
C GLY A 51 18.50 -4.05 14.98
N LEU A 52 17.32 -4.47 15.42
CA LEU A 52 16.49 -5.49 14.79
C LEU A 52 15.36 -4.82 14.01
N GLY A 53 15.55 -4.71 12.71
CA GLY A 53 14.53 -4.25 11.75
C GLY A 53 14.64 -2.76 11.43
N SER A 54 14.98 -2.45 10.18
CA SER A 54 14.92 -1.09 9.66
C SER A 54 13.46 -0.68 9.46
N PRO A 55 13.04 0.52 9.92
CA PRO A 55 11.72 1.07 9.60
C PRO A 55 11.58 1.37 8.11
N GLU A 56 12.68 1.49 7.38
CA GLU A 56 12.68 1.78 5.97
C GLU A 56 12.05 0.66 5.14
N LYS A 57 11.22 1.04 4.18
CA LYS A 57 10.48 0.14 3.32
C LYS A 57 10.64 0.52 1.84
N ASP A 58 10.59 -0.50 1.00
CA ASP A 58 10.32 -0.35 -0.42
C ASP A 58 8.84 -0.66 -0.65
N ILE A 59 8.15 0.24 -1.35
CA ILE A 59 6.77 0.09 -1.78
C ILE A 59 6.82 -0.23 -3.27
N LEU A 60 6.64 -1.49 -3.61
CA LEU A 60 6.61 -1.95 -5.00
C LEU A 60 5.17 -1.89 -5.51
N LEU A 61 4.98 -1.10 -6.55
CA LEU A 61 3.71 -0.90 -7.24
C LEU A 61 3.76 -1.65 -8.57
N SER A 62 2.82 -2.57 -8.80
CA SER A 62 2.79 -3.40 -10.00
C SER A 62 1.39 -3.48 -10.58
N LEU A 63 1.26 -3.51 -11.90
CA LEU A 63 -0.02 -3.67 -12.60
C LEU A 63 -0.11 -5.07 -13.19
N SER A 64 -1.27 -5.69 -13.08
CA SER A 64 -1.49 -7.02 -13.64
C SER A 64 -2.97 -7.30 -13.88
N PRO A 65 -3.30 -8.16 -14.86
CA PRO A 65 -4.63 -8.71 -15.00
C PRO A 65 -5.10 -9.42 -13.73
N ALA A 66 -6.38 -9.25 -13.38
CA ALA A 66 -6.98 -9.84 -12.19
C ALA A 66 -6.85 -11.39 -12.19
N ASP A 67 -7.11 -12.00 -13.35
CA ASP A 67 -7.04 -13.46 -13.51
C ASP A 67 -5.62 -13.99 -13.26
N LEU A 68 -4.60 -13.32 -13.82
CA LEU A 68 -3.21 -13.69 -13.58
C LEU A 68 -2.86 -13.61 -12.08
N LEU A 69 -3.29 -12.54 -11.41
CA LEU A 69 -3.06 -12.40 -9.96
C LEU A 69 -3.78 -13.47 -9.16
N ALA A 70 -5.01 -13.82 -9.51
CA ALA A 70 -5.75 -14.89 -8.82
C ALA A 70 -4.96 -16.21 -8.81
N HIS A 71 -4.30 -16.56 -9.93
CA HIS A 71 -3.45 -17.75 -10.02
C HIS A 71 -2.10 -17.61 -9.31
N LYS A 72 -1.54 -16.40 -9.25
CA LYS A 72 -0.19 -16.20 -8.68
C LYS A 72 -0.21 -15.92 -7.18
N LEU A 73 -1.26 -15.29 -6.64
CA LEU A 73 -1.35 -14.90 -5.23
C LEU A 73 -1.14 -16.05 -4.23
N PRO A 74 -1.65 -17.30 -4.46
CA PRO A 74 -1.38 -18.40 -3.55
C PRO A 74 0.12 -18.68 -3.39
N ARG A 75 0.87 -18.65 -4.50
CA ARG A 75 2.34 -18.83 -4.48
C ARG A 75 3.07 -17.65 -3.85
N LEU A 76 2.58 -16.43 -4.05
CA LEU A 76 3.16 -15.24 -3.43
C LEU A 76 3.07 -15.28 -1.88
N ARG A 77 2.01 -15.88 -1.34
CA ARG A 77 1.83 -16.06 0.13
C ARG A 77 2.91 -16.94 0.75
N GLU A 78 3.49 -17.86 -0.02
CA GLU A 78 4.53 -18.79 0.44
C GLU A 78 5.93 -18.17 0.41
N LEU A 79 6.11 -17.02 -0.24
CA LEU A 79 7.40 -16.36 -0.31
C LEU A 79 7.90 -15.96 1.10
N PRO A 80 9.20 -16.16 1.39
CA PRO A 80 9.78 -15.82 2.69
C PRO A 80 9.52 -14.37 3.13
N VAL A 81 9.44 -13.44 2.17
CA VAL A 81 9.15 -12.02 2.42
C VAL A 81 7.74 -11.79 2.97
N PHE A 82 6.77 -12.68 2.71
CA PHE A 82 5.39 -12.58 3.19
C PHE A 82 5.02 -13.62 4.25
N SER A 83 5.86 -14.64 4.42
CA SER A 83 5.58 -15.75 5.34
C SER A 83 5.84 -15.40 6.80
N ARG A 84 6.64 -14.37 7.09
CA ARG A 84 6.99 -13.94 8.45
C ARG A 84 6.35 -12.60 8.79
N ALA A 85 5.86 -12.46 10.01
CA ALA A 85 5.30 -11.19 10.50
C ALA A 85 6.34 -10.07 10.42
N GLY A 86 5.93 -8.87 9.98
CA GLY A 86 6.79 -7.69 9.88
C GLY A 86 7.76 -7.63 8.69
N HIS A 87 7.92 -8.72 7.93
CA HIS A 87 8.83 -8.75 6.78
C HIS A 87 8.25 -8.10 5.53
N GLY A 88 6.95 -8.30 5.27
CA GLY A 88 6.28 -7.67 4.15
C GLY A 88 4.79 -7.96 4.13
N ILE A 89 4.06 -7.11 3.43
CA ILE A 89 2.64 -7.28 3.10
C ILE A 89 2.46 -7.01 1.61
N ALA A 90 1.48 -7.66 1.00
CA ALA A 90 1.02 -7.31 -0.33
C ALA A 90 -0.50 -7.34 -0.37
N PHE A 91 -1.08 -6.48 -1.18
CA PHE A 91 -2.52 -6.37 -1.37
C PHE A 91 -2.85 -5.83 -2.75
N THR A 92 -4.07 -6.07 -3.22
CA THR A 92 -4.51 -5.65 -4.54
C THR A 92 -5.67 -4.66 -4.48
N ILE A 93 -5.64 -3.69 -5.37
CA ILE A 93 -6.71 -2.70 -5.56
C ILE A 93 -7.24 -2.86 -6.99
N PRO A 94 -8.56 -3.10 -7.17
CA PRO A 94 -9.15 -3.15 -8.50
C PRO A 94 -9.11 -1.77 -9.16
N LEU A 95 -8.72 -1.71 -10.44
CA LEU A 95 -8.76 -0.46 -11.20
C LEU A 95 -10.15 -0.27 -11.82
N SER A 96 -10.68 0.93 -11.71
CA SER A 96 -11.92 1.34 -12.38
C SER A 96 -11.71 1.74 -13.84
N GLY A 97 -10.46 1.98 -14.24
CA GLY A 97 -10.09 2.35 -15.61
C GLY A 97 -8.57 2.33 -15.81
N ILE A 98 -8.17 2.05 -17.04
CA ILE A 98 -6.76 2.06 -17.47
C ILE A 98 -6.70 2.41 -18.95
N SER A 99 -5.67 3.12 -19.40
CA SER A 99 -5.52 3.46 -20.81
C SER A 99 -5.21 2.22 -21.66
N LEU A 100 -5.74 2.17 -22.86
CA LEU A 100 -5.48 1.06 -23.79
C LEU A 100 -3.99 0.91 -24.12
N ALA A 101 -3.25 2.01 -24.18
CA ALA A 101 -1.81 1.99 -24.40
C ALA A 101 -1.07 1.27 -23.25
N ALA A 102 -1.43 1.55 -21.99
CA ALA A 102 -0.87 0.86 -20.84
C ALA A 102 -1.21 -0.64 -20.82
N VAL A 103 -2.46 -1.00 -21.17
CA VAL A 103 -2.86 -2.41 -21.30
C VAL A 103 -2.01 -3.12 -22.35
N ARG A 104 -1.83 -2.52 -23.52
CA ARG A 104 -1.01 -3.12 -24.60
C ARG A 104 0.45 -3.27 -24.22
N SER A 105 1.03 -2.30 -23.53
CA SER A 105 2.40 -2.38 -23.03
C SER A 105 2.56 -3.54 -22.03
N ILE A 106 1.64 -3.68 -21.10
CA ILE A 106 1.67 -4.78 -20.12
C ILE A 106 1.44 -6.13 -20.80
N GLN A 107 0.53 -6.21 -21.79
CA GLN A 107 0.25 -7.45 -22.52
C GLN A 107 1.38 -7.89 -23.44
N ALA A 108 2.17 -6.99 -23.99
CA ALA A 108 3.32 -7.32 -24.82
C ALA A 108 4.37 -8.14 -24.04
N ASP A 109 4.46 -7.89 -22.73
CA ASP A 109 5.36 -8.62 -21.82
C ASP A 109 4.73 -9.89 -21.23
N ILE A 110 3.42 -10.06 -21.40
CA ILE A 110 2.68 -11.22 -20.88
C ILE A 110 2.30 -12.14 -22.04
N LEU A 111 3.01 -13.26 -22.16
CA LEU A 111 2.51 -14.42 -22.92
C LEU A 111 1.32 -14.96 -22.13
N LEU A 112 0.10 -14.54 -22.47
CA LEU A 112 -1.11 -15.05 -21.82
C LEU A 112 -1.25 -16.54 -22.14
N PRO A 113 -1.10 -17.46 -21.18
CA PRO A 113 -1.60 -18.81 -21.33
C PRO A 113 -3.12 -18.72 -21.54
N ASP A 114 -3.67 -19.66 -22.27
CA ASP A 114 -5.11 -19.77 -22.46
C ASP A 114 -5.78 -20.18 -21.13
N TYR A 115 -6.13 -19.19 -20.31
CA TYR A 115 -6.86 -19.38 -19.05
C TYR A 115 -8.37 -19.64 -19.27
N SER A 116 -8.81 -19.82 -20.51
CA SER A 116 -10.22 -20.02 -20.87
C SER A 116 -10.82 -21.31 -20.30
N LYS A 117 -10.01 -22.17 -19.68
CA LYS A 117 -10.42 -23.48 -19.16
C LYS A 117 -10.52 -23.56 -17.63
N GLU A 118 -10.16 -22.51 -16.91
CA GLU A 118 -10.29 -22.50 -15.45
C GLU A 118 -11.47 -21.63 -15.06
N GLU A 119 -12.34 -22.13 -14.19
CA GLU A 119 -13.53 -21.42 -13.70
C GLU A 119 -13.12 -20.07 -13.10
N PRO A 120 -13.89 -18.98 -13.38
CA PRO A 120 -13.60 -17.68 -12.81
C PRO A 120 -13.69 -17.78 -11.29
N VAL A 121 -12.58 -17.54 -10.60
CA VAL A 121 -12.58 -17.40 -9.14
C VAL A 121 -13.56 -16.28 -8.82
N MET A 122 -14.62 -16.64 -8.10
CA MET A 122 -15.72 -15.74 -7.68
C MET A 122 -15.17 -14.40 -7.21
N SER A 123 -15.94 -13.34 -7.44
CA SER A 123 -15.67 -11.99 -6.95
C SER A 123 -15.26 -12.07 -5.47
N GLN A 124 -13.98 -11.80 -5.19
CA GLN A 124 -13.48 -11.88 -3.83
C GLN A 124 -14.16 -10.81 -2.98
N GLU A 125 -14.68 -11.22 -1.85
CA GLU A 125 -15.28 -10.32 -0.87
C GLU A 125 -14.22 -9.31 -0.42
N ILE A 126 -14.56 -8.02 -0.46
CA ILE A 126 -13.67 -6.96 0.01
C ILE A 126 -13.65 -6.99 1.53
N THR A 127 -12.56 -7.54 2.08
CA THR A 127 -12.40 -7.75 3.53
C THR A 127 -11.63 -6.61 4.20
N HIS A 128 -10.87 -5.84 3.43
CA HIS A 128 -10.02 -4.75 3.93
C HIS A 128 -10.22 -3.47 3.11
N ASP A 129 -9.84 -2.36 3.71
CA ASP A 129 -9.72 -1.06 3.04
C ASP A 129 -8.33 -0.47 3.32
N LEU A 130 -7.77 0.24 2.34
CA LEU A 130 -6.57 1.04 2.50
C LEU A 130 -7.00 2.48 2.79
N ILE A 131 -6.74 2.95 4.01
CA ILE A 131 -6.90 4.37 4.36
C ILE A 131 -5.63 5.10 3.94
N ILE A 132 -5.81 6.22 3.24
CA ILE A 132 -4.75 7.14 2.86
C ILE A 132 -5.05 8.48 3.50
N ALA A 133 -4.08 9.01 4.26
CA ALA A 133 -4.08 10.37 4.75
C ALA A 133 -2.89 11.13 4.16
N VAL A 134 -3.15 12.30 3.57
CA VAL A 134 -2.11 13.22 3.07
C VAL A 134 -2.01 14.35 4.07
N VAL A 135 -0.85 14.48 4.67
CA VAL A 135 -0.56 15.48 5.73
C VAL A 135 0.81 16.12 5.50
N ASP A 136 1.09 17.21 6.17
CA ASP A 136 2.43 17.76 6.25
C ASP A 136 3.36 16.80 6.99
N ASP A 137 4.65 16.83 6.69
CA ASP A 137 5.64 15.88 7.21
C ASP A 137 5.73 15.87 8.75
N ASP A 138 5.41 16.99 9.40
CA ASP A 138 5.37 17.12 10.87
C ASP A 138 4.09 16.53 11.52
N ASN A 139 3.07 16.18 10.73
CA ASN A 139 1.74 15.79 11.23
C ASN A 139 1.45 14.28 11.15
N THR A 140 2.43 13.47 10.79
CA THR A 140 2.25 12.00 10.69
C THR A 140 1.91 11.36 12.03
N ASP A 141 2.50 11.85 13.14
CA ASP A 141 2.25 11.32 14.48
C ASP A 141 0.79 11.52 14.89
N ILE A 142 0.16 12.66 14.53
CA ILE A 142 -1.26 12.94 14.77
C ILE A 142 -2.14 11.84 14.16
N VAL A 143 -1.82 11.44 12.90
CA VAL A 143 -2.55 10.40 12.19
C VAL A 143 -2.39 9.04 12.88
N PHE A 144 -1.15 8.68 13.25
CA PHE A 144 -0.90 7.37 13.87
C PHE A 144 -1.45 7.27 15.29
N ASP A 145 -1.38 8.31 16.09
CA ASP A 145 -1.94 8.33 17.43
C ASP A 145 -3.46 8.14 17.38
N ALA A 146 -4.15 8.85 16.47
CA ALA A 146 -5.58 8.67 16.26
C ALA A 146 -5.93 7.27 15.78
N ALA A 147 -5.17 6.74 14.80
CA ALA A 147 -5.40 5.42 14.25
C ALA A 147 -5.14 4.32 15.28
N LYS A 148 -4.06 4.42 16.08
CA LYS A 148 -3.74 3.46 17.16
C LYS A 148 -4.80 3.47 18.24
N ALA A 149 -5.27 4.65 18.68
CA ALA A 149 -6.35 4.77 19.65
C ALA A 149 -7.66 4.11 19.16
N ALA A 150 -7.88 4.08 17.84
CA ALA A 150 -9.00 3.41 17.20
C ALA A 150 -8.73 1.92 16.85
N GLY A 151 -7.63 1.32 17.34
CA GLY A 151 -7.31 -0.10 17.19
C GLY A 151 -6.40 -0.45 16.01
N CYS A 152 -5.89 0.52 15.27
CA CYS A 152 -4.91 0.29 14.22
C CYS A 152 -3.56 -0.14 14.80
N ARG A 153 -2.84 -1.03 14.08
CA ARG A 153 -1.55 -1.57 14.53
C ARG A 153 -0.34 -0.84 13.96
N GLY A 154 -0.55 -0.04 12.92
CA GLY A 154 0.50 0.70 12.23
C GLY A 154 0.19 0.89 10.75
N GLY A 155 1.11 1.50 10.05
CA GLY A 155 0.97 1.77 8.62
C GLY A 155 2.34 2.04 7.99
N THR A 156 2.30 2.65 6.83
CA THR A 156 3.48 3.02 6.05
C THR A 156 3.39 4.48 5.64
N ILE A 157 4.46 5.22 5.80
CA ILE A 157 4.59 6.59 5.34
C ILE A 157 5.40 6.57 4.04
N ALA A 158 4.88 7.21 3.01
CA ALA A 158 5.62 7.50 1.78
C ALA A 158 5.75 9.02 1.64
N ARG A 159 6.98 9.49 1.37
CA ARG A 159 7.20 10.91 1.14
C ARG A 159 6.64 11.33 -0.21
N ALA A 160 5.92 12.42 -0.25
CA ALA A 160 5.29 12.99 -1.42
C ALA A 160 5.60 14.50 -1.53
N ARG A 161 5.24 15.09 -2.64
CA ARG A 161 5.36 16.52 -2.88
C ARG A 161 4.11 17.03 -3.56
N GLU A 162 3.55 18.10 -3.03
CA GLU A 162 2.40 18.75 -3.64
C GLU A 162 2.84 19.48 -4.93
N VAL A 163 2.18 19.19 -6.05
CA VAL A 163 2.59 19.70 -7.37
C VAL A 163 2.07 21.10 -7.65
N PHE A 164 0.86 21.43 -7.16
CA PHE A 164 0.21 22.74 -7.37
C PHE A 164 -0.30 23.30 -6.04
N PRO A 165 0.59 23.69 -5.11
CA PRO A 165 0.15 24.25 -3.84
C PRO A 165 -0.54 25.60 -4.07
N GLN A 166 -1.65 25.84 -3.36
CA GLN A 166 -2.37 27.12 -3.42
C GLN A 166 -1.49 28.26 -2.88
N GLU A 167 -0.56 27.94 -1.96
CA GLU A 167 0.38 28.86 -1.34
C GLU A 167 1.84 28.46 -1.66
N ALA A 168 2.24 28.55 -2.92
CA ALA A 168 3.64 28.36 -3.28
C ALA A 168 4.50 29.50 -2.73
N ARG A 169 5.34 29.22 -1.73
CA ARG A 169 6.32 30.20 -1.23
C ARG A 169 7.45 30.36 -2.24
N LYS A 170 7.66 31.58 -2.71
CA LYS A 170 8.84 31.94 -3.52
C LYS A 170 9.90 32.50 -2.59
N ILE A 171 11.03 31.83 -2.50
CA ILE A 171 12.22 32.32 -1.81
C ILE A 171 13.31 32.51 -2.86
N PHE A 172 13.83 33.72 -3.01
CA PHE A 172 14.83 34.09 -4.04
C PHE A 172 14.43 33.72 -5.47
N GLY A 173 13.13 33.77 -5.80
CA GLY A 173 12.63 33.41 -7.14
C GLY A 173 12.47 31.91 -7.39
N ILE A 174 12.82 31.06 -6.42
CA ILE A 174 12.64 29.61 -6.48
C ILE A 174 11.30 29.27 -5.81
N THR A 175 10.44 28.54 -6.51
CA THR A 175 9.20 28.01 -5.94
C THR A 175 9.53 26.81 -5.07
N ILE A 176 9.30 26.93 -3.77
CA ILE A 176 9.42 25.82 -2.82
C ILE A 176 8.05 25.13 -2.81
N GLN A 177 8.04 23.87 -3.21
CA GLN A 177 6.85 23.02 -3.10
C GLN A 177 6.84 22.39 -1.72
N PRO A 178 5.73 22.47 -0.97
CA PRO A 178 5.64 21.84 0.34
C PRO A 178 5.78 20.32 0.22
N GLU A 179 6.59 19.75 1.10
CA GLU A 179 6.67 18.30 1.26
C GLU A 179 5.40 17.83 2.00
N LYS A 180 4.88 16.69 1.59
CA LYS A 180 3.74 16.03 2.20
C LYS A 180 4.10 14.58 2.49
N ASP A 181 3.51 14.04 3.52
CA ASP A 181 3.57 12.62 3.79
C ASP A 181 2.24 11.94 3.42
N LEU A 182 2.38 10.82 2.71
CA LEU A 182 1.28 9.93 2.36
C LEU A 182 1.26 8.79 3.37
N VAL A 183 0.35 8.84 4.33
CA VAL A 183 0.18 7.80 5.35
C VAL A 183 -0.79 6.75 4.83
N MET A 184 -0.33 5.51 4.72
CA MET A 184 -1.08 4.35 4.23
C MET A 184 -1.35 3.38 5.37
N ILE A 185 -2.62 3.11 5.65
CA ILE A 185 -3.06 2.21 6.74
C ILE A 185 -4.01 1.16 6.17
N LEU A 186 -3.58 -0.10 6.21
CA LEU A 186 -4.43 -1.23 5.81
C LEU A 186 -5.25 -1.70 7.02
N VAL A 187 -6.57 -1.67 6.89
CA VAL A 187 -7.50 -1.96 7.98
C VAL A 187 -8.57 -2.98 7.57
N PRO A 188 -9.09 -3.80 8.50
CA PRO A 188 -10.30 -4.56 8.25
C PRO A 188 -11.46 -3.63 7.87
N ARG A 189 -12.29 -4.07 6.92
CA ARG A 189 -13.43 -3.26 6.45
C ARG A 189 -14.37 -2.84 7.56
N ALA A 190 -14.53 -3.69 8.58
CA ALA A 190 -15.35 -3.40 9.75
C ALA A 190 -14.84 -2.20 10.57
N ASP A 191 -13.53 -2.02 10.65
CA ASP A 191 -12.90 -1.00 11.49
C ASP A 191 -12.69 0.34 10.76
N LYS A 192 -12.84 0.34 9.41
CA LYS A 192 -12.56 1.50 8.55
C LYS A 192 -13.20 2.79 9.04
N GLN A 193 -14.51 2.77 9.31
CA GLN A 193 -15.25 4.00 9.65
C GLN A 193 -14.80 4.61 10.98
N ALA A 194 -14.54 3.79 11.98
CA ALA A 194 -14.06 4.22 13.28
C ALA A 194 -12.67 4.88 13.16
N ILE A 195 -11.75 4.22 12.45
CA ILE A 195 -10.38 4.69 12.26
C ILE A 195 -10.36 5.98 11.42
N LEU A 196 -11.10 6.02 10.31
CA LEU A 196 -11.17 7.19 9.43
C LEU A 196 -11.71 8.41 10.19
N LYS A 197 -12.79 8.23 10.96
CA LYS A 197 -13.39 9.31 11.78
C LYS A 197 -12.41 9.78 12.86
N ALA A 198 -11.69 8.88 13.52
CA ALA A 198 -10.71 9.23 14.54
C ALA A 198 -9.58 10.08 13.94
N ILE A 199 -9.04 9.69 12.78
CA ILE A 199 -8.00 10.45 12.07
C ILE A 199 -8.51 11.85 11.69
N CYS A 200 -9.65 11.95 11.02
CA CYS A 200 -10.20 13.24 10.59
C CYS A 200 -10.44 14.19 11.77
N ASN A 201 -11.02 13.68 12.86
CA ASN A 201 -11.29 14.51 14.05
C ASN A 201 -10.00 14.99 14.72
N LYS A 202 -8.99 14.13 14.80
CA LYS A 202 -7.71 14.47 15.44
C LYS A 202 -6.94 15.50 14.61
N ILE A 203 -6.86 15.34 13.29
CA ILE A 203 -6.24 16.32 12.40
C ILE A 203 -6.92 17.67 12.58
N LEU A 204 -8.25 17.74 12.48
CA LEU A 204 -8.99 18.98 12.63
C LEU A 204 -8.75 19.65 14.00
N ALA A 205 -8.73 18.86 15.08
CA ALA A 205 -8.55 19.36 16.44
C ALA A 205 -7.15 19.95 16.68
N GLU A 206 -6.12 19.38 16.07
CA GLU A 206 -4.74 19.80 16.32
C GLU A 206 -4.20 20.82 15.30
N THR A 207 -4.64 20.74 14.04
CA THR A 207 -4.15 21.65 13.00
C THR A 207 -5.13 22.77 12.66
N GLY A 208 -6.40 22.63 13.05
CA GLY A 208 -7.47 23.56 12.64
C GLY A 208 -7.89 23.40 11.16
N GLU A 209 -7.28 22.48 10.42
CA GLU A 209 -7.52 22.24 9.00
C GLU A 209 -8.11 20.87 8.76
N HIS A 210 -8.88 20.74 7.66
CA HIS A 210 -9.35 19.45 7.18
C HIS A 210 -8.25 18.76 6.36
N GLY A 211 -7.65 17.70 6.91
CA GLY A 211 -6.71 16.88 6.15
C GLY A 211 -7.40 16.13 5.01
N LEU A 212 -6.65 15.81 3.96
CA LEU A 212 -7.13 14.95 2.87
C LEU A 212 -7.03 13.48 3.31
N VAL A 213 -8.17 12.88 3.68
CA VAL A 213 -8.25 11.47 4.11
C VAL A 213 -9.30 10.75 3.29
N PHE A 214 -8.92 9.62 2.70
CA PHE A 214 -9.83 8.78 1.89
C PHE A 214 -9.49 7.29 2.02
N SER A 215 -10.36 6.43 1.52
CA SER A 215 -10.12 4.98 1.54
C SER A 215 -10.37 4.33 0.19
N LEU A 216 -9.63 3.26 -0.07
CA LEU A 216 -9.72 2.44 -1.27
C LEU A 216 -10.04 0.99 -0.88
N PRO A 217 -10.96 0.30 -1.60
CA PRO A 217 -11.26 -1.10 -1.33
C PRO A 217 -10.07 -1.98 -1.71
N VAL A 218 -9.78 -2.97 -0.85
CA VAL A 218 -8.69 -3.94 -1.07
C VAL A 218 -9.29 -5.32 -1.25
N SER A 219 -9.02 -5.97 -2.37
CA SER A 219 -9.60 -7.27 -2.71
C SER A 219 -8.81 -8.46 -2.19
N ASP A 220 -7.49 -8.34 -2.07
CA ASP A 220 -6.62 -9.43 -1.62
C ASP A 220 -5.55 -8.90 -0.67
N VAL A 221 -5.24 -9.65 0.38
CA VAL A 221 -4.20 -9.32 1.35
C VAL A 221 -3.28 -10.50 1.60
N VAL A 222 -1.98 -10.24 1.63
CA VAL A 222 -0.93 -11.22 1.88
C VAL A 222 0.02 -10.68 2.96
N GLY A 223 0.46 -11.53 3.87
CA GLY A 223 1.46 -11.18 4.89
C GLY A 223 0.90 -10.47 6.13
N LEU A 224 -0.39 -10.13 6.17
CA LEU A 224 -1.01 -9.52 7.33
C LEU A 224 -1.35 -10.63 8.37
N LYS A 225 -0.37 -11.00 9.20
CA LYS A 225 -0.57 -11.99 10.26
C LYS A 225 -0.89 -11.28 11.58
N LYS A 226 -1.81 -11.87 12.37
CA LYS A 226 -1.95 -11.50 13.79
C LYS A 226 -0.65 -11.91 14.49
N PRO A 227 -0.03 -11.07 15.34
CA PRO A 227 1.02 -11.55 16.22
C PRO A 227 0.43 -12.67 17.07
N THR A 228 1.08 -13.82 17.06
CA THR A 228 0.76 -14.89 18.02
C THR A 228 1.05 -14.32 19.42
N PRO A 229 0.13 -14.43 20.40
CA PRO A 229 0.46 -14.07 21.76
C PRO A 229 1.68 -14.91 22.14
N THR A 230 2.79 -14.27 22.45
CA THR A 230 3.93 -14.96 23.07
C THR A 230 3.44 -15.36 24.44
N GLU A 231 3.29 -16.64 24.67
CA GLU A 231 3.13 -17.18 26.02
C GLU A 231 4.33 -16.71 26.84
N ILE A 232 4.06 -15.92 27.87
CA ILE A 232 5.03 -15.46 28.87
C ILE A 232 5.20 -16.60 29.86
#